data_bc20a13bb13a3e229a61187e87b1e7be
#
_entry.id   bc20a13bb13a3e229a61187e87b1e7be
#
_cell.length_a   1.000
_cell.length_b   1.000
_cell.length_c   1.000
_cell.angle_alpha   90.00
_cell.angle_beta   90.00
_cell.angle_gamma   90.00
#
_symmetry.space_group_name_H-M   'P 1'
#
loop_
_entity.id
_entity.type
_entity.pdbx_description
1 polymer ?
#
loop_
_entity_poly.entity_id
_entity_poly.type
_entity_poly.pdbx_seq_one_letter_code
_entity_poly.pdbx_strand_id
1 'polypeptide(L)'
;MFKKKIQKLRKSFLRRFLFLIKKEKLSFKLNNIQLNLDIRDSIDREIYFTGYYEEKQIQYLIENIKKHNIKRFIDVGANIGVYALTIANSIPNVIIDAFEPHKGAFERMEKNIMQNNFSNIIKCHNLALSNENKEGYLSASERFGEYQSGGAKLSSDGKMKIKQVCGDNVLKDVNKIIAIKVDVEGLELLVLRGLVNLIKKNRIFLQIEIFDQEFVKTSSFLEEHNFKLIEKGTFTHQETVKDYFYTNF
;
A
#
# COMPACT_ATOMS: atom_id res chain seq x y z
N MET A 1 -31.05 -0.76 8.40
CA MET A 1 -30.69 -2.19 8.49
C MET A 1 -31.10 -2.99 7.24
N PHE A 2 -32.32 -2.90 6.74
CA PHE A 2 -32.83 -3.64 5.56
C PHE A 2 -32.06 -3.35 4.26
N LYS A 3 -31.77 -2.08 3.92
CA LYS A 3 -31.01 -1.68 2.71
C LYS A 3 -29.60 -2.30 2.68
N LYS A 4 -28.88 -2.32 3.83
CA LYS A 4 -27.54 -2.95 3.93
C LYS A 4 -27.59 -4.46 3.69
N LYS A 5 -28.66 -5.14 4.17
CA LYS A 5 -28.85 -6.60 3.97
C LYS A 5 -29.11 -6.94 2.49
N ILE A 6 -29.94 -6.14 1.80
CA ILE A 6 -30.22 -6.30 0.37
C ILE A 6 -28.93 -6.06 -0.45
N GLN A 7 -28.17 -5.03 -0.13
CA GLN A 7 -26.91 -4.70 -0.80
C GLN A 7 -25.88 -5.83 -0.65
N LYS A 8 -25.79 -6.43 0.56
CA LYS A 8 -24.93 -7.59 0.82
C LYS A 8 -25.36 -8.83 0.02
N LEU A 9 -26.65 -9.08 -0.10
CA LEU A 9 -27.20 -10.19 -0.90
C LEU A 9 -26.92 -9.99 -2.40
N ARG A 10 -27.13 -8.78 -2.94
CA ARG A 10 -26.84 -8.45 -4.35
C ARG A 10 -25.34 -8.63 -4.67
N LYS A 11 -24.43 -8.16 -3.78
CA LYS A 11 -22.98 -8.37 -3.91
C LYS A 11 -22.63 -9.86 -3.90
N SER A 12 -23.22 -10.64 -3.01
CA SER A 12 -23.00 -12.09 -2.93
C SER A 12 -23.49 -12.82 -4.18
N PHE A 13 -24.66 -12.47 -4.70
CA PHE A 13 -25.22 -13.05 -5.92
C PHE A 13 -24.35 -12.71 -7.14
N LEU A 14 -24.01 -11.42 -7.34
CA LEU A 14 -23.18 -10.99 -8.45
C LEU A 14 -21.80 -11.66 -8.41
N ARG A 15 -21.20 -11.80 -7.23
CA ARG A 15 -19.95 -12.54 -7.06
C ARG A 15 -20.08 -13.98 -7.55
N ARG A 16 -21.10 -14.71 -7.07
CA ARG A 16 -21.34 -16.11 -7.48
C ARG A 16 -21.55 -16.22 -9.00
N PHE A 17 -22.30 -15.29 -9.57
CA PHE A 17 -22.54 -15.24 -11.02
C PHE A 17 -21.23 -15.02 -11.80
N LEU A 18 -20.38 -14.06 -11.39
CA LEU A 18 -19.10 -13.80 -12.05
C LEU A 18 -18.15 -15.01 -11.99
N PHE A 19 -18.11 -15.71 -10.85
CA PHE A 19 -17.36 -16.97 -10.73
C PHE A 19 -17.95 -18.07 -11.63
N LEU A 20 -19.26 -18.19 -11.70
CA LEU A 20 -19.93 -19.19 -12.54
C LEU A 20 -19.59 -19.01 -14.03
N ILE A 21 -19.54 -17.77 -14.50
CA ILE A 21 -19.18 -17.45 -15.90
C ILE A 21 -17.67 -17.31 -16.12
N LYS A 22 -16.85 -17.66 -15.12
CA LYS A 22 -15.38 -17.57 -15.15
C LYS A 22 -14.84 -16.18 -15.52
N LYS A 23 -15.58 -15.12 -15.17
CA LYS A 23 -15.19 -13.72 -15.40
C LYS A 23 -14.60 -13.13 -14.13
N GLU A 24 -13.41 -13.56 -13.76
CA GLU A 24 -12.73 -13.21 -12.51
C GLU A 24 -11.87 -11.95 -12.65
N LYS A 25 -11.32 -11.70 -13.85
CA LYS A 25 -10.52 -10.52 -14.19
C LYS A 25 -11.39 -9.46 -14.83
N LEU A 26 -11.39 -8.28 -14.26
CA LEU A 26 -12.30 -7.20 -14.64
C LEU A 26 -11.54 -5.89 -14.80
N SER A 27 -11.93 -5.10 -15.78
CA SER A 27 -11.52 -3.71 -15.89
C SER A 27 -12.51 -2.85 -15.09
N PHE A 28 -12.00 -1.99 -14.23
CA PHE A 28 -12.80 -1.15 -13.33
C PHE A 28 -12.25 0.27 -13.31
N LYS A 29 -13.12 1.26 -13.32
CA LYS A 29 -12.73 2.67 -13.21
C LYS A 29 -12.99 3.16 -11.78
N LEU A 30 -11.90 3.43 -11.06
CA LEU A 30 -11.92 4.06 -9.75
C LEU A 30 -11.61 5.56 -9.93
N ASN A 31 -12.61 6.43 -9.75
CA ASN A 31 -12.49 7.83 -10.11
C ASN A 31 -12.02 8.00 -11.58
N ASN A 32 -10.82 8.56 -11.80
CA ASN A 32 -10.23 8.70 -13.15
C ASN A 32 -9.15 7.67 -13.46
N ILE A 33 -8.99 6.64 -12.60
CA ILE A 33 -7.96 5.62 -12.73
C ILE A 33 -8.60 4.34 -13.23
N GLN A 34 -8.03 3.75 -14.29
CA GLN A 34 -8.42 2.46 -14.81
C GLN A 34 -7.64 1.35 -14.10
N LEU A 35 -8.35 0.39 -13.50
CA LEU A 35 -7.76 -0.74 -12.78
C LEU A 35 -8.10 -2.07 -13.45
N ASN A 36 -7.12 -2.97 -13.51
CA ASN A 36 -7.31 -4.39 -13.75
C ASN A 36 -7.43 -5.07 -12.40
N LEU A 37 -8.59 -5.59 -12.13
CA LEU A 37 -8.91 -6.26 -10.87
C LEU A 37 -9.06 -7.77 -11.09
N ASP A 38 -8.62 -8.55 -10.10
CA ASP A 38 -8.91 -9.96 -10.00
C ASP A 38 -9.81 -10.20 -8.77
N ILE A 39 -11.10 -10.40 -8.98
CA ILE A 39 -12.07 -10.51 -7.88
C ILE A 39 -11.89 -11.75 -6.99
N ARG A 40 -10.95 -12.63 -7.32
CA ARG A 40 -10.52 -13.72 -6.42
C ARG A 40 -9.73 -13.15 -5.26
N ASP A 41 -8.93 -12.09 -5.50
CA ASP A 41 -8.25 -11.33 -4.46
C ASP A 41 -9.23 -10.50 -3.62
N SER A 42 -8.98 -10.40 -2.32
CA SER A 42 -9.89 -9.74 -1.38
C SER A 42 -9.96 -8.23 -1.56
N ILE A 43 -8.82 -7.58 -1.81
CA ILE A 43 -8.71 -6.13 -2.00
C ILE A 43 -9.35 -5.73 -3.32
N ASP A 44 -9.00 -6.40 -4.42
CA ASP A 44 -9.57 -6.16 -5.74
C ASP A 44 -11.09 -6.33 -5.72
N ARG A 45 -11.56 -7.36 -5.03
CA ARG A 45 -12.99 -7.62 -4.83
C ARG A 45 -13.67 -6.54 -4.02
N GLU A 46 -13.03 -6.02 -2.98
CA GLU A 46 -13.56 -4.90 -2.20
C GLU A 46 -13.71 -3.67 -3.08
N ILE A 47 -12.67 -3.27 -3.80
CA ILE A 47 -12.70 -2.13 -4.73
C ILE A 47 -13.84 -2.29 -5.74
N TYR A 48 -13.97 -3.46 -6.37
CA TYR A 48 -15.01 -3.71 -7.36
C TYR A 48 -16.43 -3.54 -6.81
N PHE A 49 -16.68 -4.07 -5.61
CA PHE A 49 -18.02 -4.05 -5.04
C PHE A 49 -18.38 -2.80 -4.26
N THR A 50 -17.39 -2.05 -3.77
CA THR A 50 -17.63 -0.82 -3.00
C THR A 50 -17.51 0.43 -3.87
N GLY A 51 -16.62 0.40 -4.87
CA GLY A 51 -16.29 1.56 -5.69
C GLY A 51 -15.34 2.53 -5.00
N TYR A 52 -14.73 2.16 -3.87
CA TYR A 52 -13.76 2.98 -3.14
C TYR A 52 -12.71 2.12 -2.44
N TYR A 53 -11.59 2.73 -2.11
CA TYR A 53 -10.50 2.15 -1.33
C TYR A 53 -9.80 3.25 -0.55
N GLU A 54 -9.81 3.16 0.76
CA GLU A 54 -9.12 4.06 1.70
C GLU A 54 -9.19 5.57 1.35
N GLU A 55 -10.35 6.03 0.88
CA GLU A 55 -10.52 7.38 0.34
C GLU A 55 -10.07 8.48 1.30
N LYS A 56 -10.38 8.36 2.59
CA LYS A 56 -10.05 9.39 3.60
C LYS A 56 -8.55 9.47 3.83
N GLN A 57 -7.88 8.32 3.93
CA GLN A 57 -6.44 8.22 4.11
C GLN A 57 -5.71 8.82 2.90
N ILE A 58 -6.12 8.40 1.70
CA ILE A 58 -5.56 8.91 0.43
C ILE A 58 -5.79 10.42 0.31
N GLN A 59 -6.98 10.90 0.62
CA GLN A 59 -7.30 12.34 0.56
C GLN A 59 -6.44 13.14 1.54
N TYR A 60 -6.30 12.67 2.79
CA TYR A 60 -5.46 13.33 3.78
C TYR A 60 -3.98 13.36 3.36
N LEU A 61 -3.49 12.27 2.78
CA LEU A 61 -2.13 12.19 2.23
C LEU A 61 -1.94 13.22 1.09
N ILE A 62 -2.88 13.28 0.12
CA ILE A 62 -2.84 14.23 -1.00
C ILE A 62 -2.85 15.68 -0.51
N GLU A 63 -3.68 16.01 0.46
CA GLU A 63 -3.76 17.37 1.03
C GLU A 63 -2.41 17.79 1.64
N ASN A 64 -1.75 16.90 2.39
CA ASN A 64 -0.44 17.18 2.96
C ASN A 64 0.68 17.21 1.91
N ILE A 65 0.66 16.34 0.89
CA ILE A 65 1.57 16.41 -0.25
C ILE A 65 1.46 17.78 -0.95
N LYS A 66 0.25 18.28 -1.18
CA LYS A 66 0.00 19.60 -1.77
C LYS A 66 0.46 20.73 -0.85
N LYS A 67 0.07 20.68 0.43
CA LYS A 67 0.41 21.69 1.45
C LYS A 67 1.92 21.90 1.58
N HIS A 68 2.69 20.83 1.53
CA HIS A 68 4.16 20.88 1.68
C HIS A 68 4.91 20.87 0.34
N ASN A 69 4.19 20.97 -0.80
CA ASN A 69 4.73 20.92 -2.17
C ASN A 69 5.67 19.71 -2.39
N ILE A 70 5.27 18.53 -1.90
CA ILE A 70 6.07 17.31 -2.00
C ILE A 70 6.00 16.78 -3.44
N LYS A 71 7.17 16.46 -4.01
CA LYS A 71 7.31 15.91 -5.38
C LYS A 71 7.93 14.53 -5.40
N ARG A 72 8.09 13.92 -4.24
CA ARG A 72 8.65 12.59 -4.08
C ARG A 72 7.72 11.75 -3.19
N PHE A 73 7.23 10.63 -3.72
CA PHE A 73 6.41 9.69 -2.98
C PHE A 73 7.02 8.29 -3.03
N ILE A 74 6.99 7.58 -1.91
CA ILE A 74 7.43 6.19 -1.78
C ILE A 74 6.26 5.39 -1.21
N ASP A 75 5.81 4.40 -1.96
CA ASP A 75 4.69 3.51 -1.63
C ASP A 75 5.24 2.13 -1.27
N VAL A 76 5.23 1.78 0.02
CA VAL A 76 5.76 0.52 0.53
C VAL A 76 4.60 -0.38 0.92
N GLY A 77 4.45 -1.52 0.22
CA GLY A 77 3.25 -2.35 0.23
C GLY A 77 2.21 -1.80 -0.74
N ALA A 78 2.66 -1.48 -1.97
CA ALA A 78 1.83 -0.79 -2.96
C ALA A 78 0.66 -1.62 -3.51
N ASN A 79 0.67 -2.93 -3.29
CA ASN A 79 -0.35 -3.86 -3.76
C ASN A 79 -0.59 -3.71 -5.29
N ILE A 80 -1.81 -3.44 -5.75
CA ILE A 80 -2.12 -3.20 -7.16
C ILE A 80 -1.90 -1.74 -7.61
N GLY A 81 -1.30 -0.91 -6.76
CA GLY A 81 -0.85 0.44 -7.07
C GLY A 81 -1.91 1.54 -6.90
N VAL A 82 -2.95 1.34 -6.09
CA VAL A 82 -4.03 2.33 -5.93
C VAL A 82 -3.51 3.66 -5.38
N TYR A 83 -2.67 3.65 -4.35
CA TYR A 83 -2.05 4.86 -3.80
C TYR A 83 -1.15 5.54 -4.82
N ALA A 84 -0.18 4.81 -5.39
CA ALA A 84 0.74 5.35 -6.38
C ALA A 84 0.02 5.99 -7.57
N LEU A 85 -1.00 5.34 -8.11
CA LEU A 85 -1.81 5.84 -9.24
C LEU A 85 -2.62 7.08 -8.85
N THR A 86 -3.25 7.09 -7.67
CA THR A 86 -4.06 8.21 -7.21
C THR A 86 -3.20 9.44 -6.95
N ILE A 87 -2.01 9.26 -6.36
CA ILE A 87 -1.04 10.33 -6.15
C ILE A 87 -0.52 10.86 -7.50
N ALA A 88 -0.14 9.98 -8.45
CA ALA A 88 0.31 10.38 -9.78
C ALA A 88 -0.76 11.19 -10.54
N ASN A 89 -2.02 10.79 -10.42
CA ASN A 89 -3.14 11.49 -11.05
C ASN A 89 -3.45 12.85 -10.40
N SER A 90 -3.10 13.05 -9.12
CA SER A 90 -3.49 14.21 -8.31
C SER A 90 -2.37 15.25 -8.16
N ILE A 91 -1.11 14.85 -8.32
CA ILE A 91 0.07 15.67 -8.02
C ILE A 91 0.94 15.84 -9.28
N PRO A 92 0.97 17.01 -9.87
CA PRO A 92 1.83 17.26 -11.03
C PRO A 92 3.32 17.12 -10.72
N ASN A 93 4.07 16.49 -11.62
CA ASN A 93 5.53 16.33 -11.54
C ASN A 93 6.01 15.57 -10.29
N VAL A 94 5.17 14.68 -9.75
CA VAL A 94 5.59 13.76 -8.69
C VAL A 94 6.45 12.63 -9.28
N ILE A 95 7.41 12.16 -8.51
CA ILE A 95 8.21 10.95 -8.83
C ILE A 95 7.90 9.91 -7.75
N ILE A 96 7.54 8.71 -8.17
CA ILE A 96 7.07 7.65 -7.28
C ILE A 96 7.92 6.40 -7.44
N ASP A 97 8.35 5.80 -6.32
CA ASP A 97 8.78 4.41 -6.25
C ASP A 97 7.74 3.60 -5.49
N ALA A 98 7.25 2.53 -6.09
CA ALA A 98 6.23 1.64 -5.53
C ALA A 98 6.81 0.23 -5.36
N PHE A 99 6.77 -0.29 -4.13
CA PHE A 99 7.35 -1.57 -3.74
C PHE A 99 6.25 -2.56 -3.38
N GLU A 100 6.23 -3.70 -4.07
CA GLU A 100 5.27 -4.77 -3.83
C GLU A 100 5.95 -6.15 -4.01
N PRO A 101 6.12 -6.94 -2.94
CA PRO A 101 6.77 -8.24 -3.03
C PRO A 101 5.87 -9.35 -3.59
N HIS A 102 4.55 -9.27 -3.41
CA HIS A 102 3.62 -10.28 -3.89
C HIS A 102 3.53 -10.24 -5.42
N LYS A 103 4.06 -11.28 -6.10
CA LYS A 103 4.19 -11.30 -7.56
C LYS A 103 2.89 -11.00 -8.31
N GLY A 104 1.77 -11.60 -7.89
CA GLY A 104 0.47 -11.40 -8.57
C GLY A 104 -0.06 -9.97 -8.43
N ALA A 105 0.12 -9.34 -7.25
CA ALA A 105 -0.23 -7.94 -7.03
C ALA A 105 0.70 -7.01 -7.83
N PHE A 106 2.00 -7.27 -7.80
CA PHE A 106 3.00 -6.52 -8.58
C PHE A 106 2.69 -6.52 -10.09
N GLU A 107 2.40 -7.68 -10.68
CA GLU A 107 2.06 -7.76 -12.11
C GLU A 107 0.77 -6.98 -12.45
N ARG A 108 -0.20 -6.94 -11.53
CA ARG A 108 -1.41 -6.11 -11.68
C ARG A 108 -1.07 -4.63 -11.55
N MET A 109 -0.20 -4.26 -10.60
CA MET A 109 0.27 -2.87 -10.44
C MET A 109 0.95 -2.36 -11.70
N GLU A 110 1.89 -3.12 -12.28
CA GLU A 110 2.55 -2.74 -13.54
C GLU A 110 1.54 -2.51 -14.67
N LYS A 111 0.58 -3.42 -14.85
CA LYS A 111 -0.49 -3.27 -15.85
C LYS A 111 -1.34 -2.03 -15.60
N ASN A 112 -1.70 -1.77 -14.34
CA ASN A 112 -2.48 -0.61 -13.95
C ASN A 112 -1.74 0.69 -14.25
N ILE A 113 -0.44 0.74 -13.96
CA ILE A 113 0.40 1.91 -14.22
C ILE A 113 0.55 2.16 -15.72
N MET A 114 0.81 1.12 -16.49
CA MET A 114 0.98 1.21 -17.94
C MET A 114 -0.31 1.72 -18.63
N GLN A 115 -1.46 1.17 -18.28
CA GLN A 115 -2.72 1.57 -18.94
C GLN A 115 -3.21 2.97 -18.57
N ASN A 116 -2.73 3.54 -17.46
CA ASN A 116 -2.99 4.93 -17.06
C ASN A 116 -1.90 5.90 -17.56
N ASN A 117 -0.91 5.44 -18.34
CA ASN A 117 0.20 6.23 -18.89
C ASN A 117 1.10 6.86 -17.80
N PHE A 118 1.28 6.21 -16.65
CA PHE A 118 2.13 6.71 -15.57
C PHE A 118 3.50 6.01 -15.47
N SER A 119 3.91 5.22 -16.47
CA SER A 119 5.19 4.47 -16.46
C SER A 119 6.44 5.38 -16.38
N ASN A 120 6.34 6.65 -16.79
CA ASN A 120 7.41 7.63 -16.67
C ASN A 120 7.45 8.33 -15.30
N ILE A 121 6.44 8.12 -14.45
CA ILE A 121 6.26 8.78 -13.15
C ILE A 121 6.43 7.79 -12.02
N ILE A 122 5.94 6.55 -12.22
CA ILE A 122 5.93 5.49 -11.21
C ILE A 122 6.91 4.39 -11.62
N LYS A 123 7.92 4.18 -10.78
CA LYS A 123 8.84 3.04 -10.90
C LYS A 123 8.39 1.93 -9.96
N CYS A 124 8.11 0.77 -10.53
CA CYS A 124 7.69 -0.41 -9.78
C CYS A 124 8.87 -1.28 -9.37
N HIS A 125 8.79 -1.87 -8.18
CA HIS A 125 9.82 -2.77 -7.65
C HIS A 125 9.15 -4.01 -7.06
N ASN A 126 9.45 -5.20 -7.61
CA ASN A 126 9.02 -6.46 -7.01
C ASN A 126 9.97 -6.87 -5.88
N LEU A 127 9.95 -6.10 -4.81
CA LEU A 127 10.82 -6.18 -3.65
C LEU A 127 10.04 -5.90 -2.37
N ALA A 128 10.42 -6.55 -1.28
CA ALA A 128 10.02 -6.13 0.07
C ALA A 128 11.11 -5.22 0.65
N LEU A 129 10.75 -4.02 1.10
CA LEU A 129 11.67 -3.21 1.89
C LEU A 129 11.79 -3.80 3.30
N SER A 130 13.02 -3.82 3.81
CA SER A 130 13.37 -4.37 5.12
C SER A 130 14.63 -3.70 5.65
N ASN A 131 15.15 -4.15 6.78
CA ASN A 131 16.42 -3.67 7.36
C ASN A 131 17.66 -4.40 6.82
N GLU A 132 17.49 -5.44 6.01
CA GLU A 132 18.58 -6.25 5.47
C GLU A 132 18.26 -6.79 4.07
N ASN A 133 19.33 -7.19 3.36
CA ASN A 133 19.21 -7.84 2.06
C ASN A 133 19.18 -9.34 2.24
N LYS A 134 18.08 -9.99 1.97
CA LYS A 134 17.96 -11.46 2.02
C LYS A 134 16.82 -11.97 1.15
N GLU A 135 16.79 -13.26 0.94
CA GLU A 135 15.60 -13.94 0.45
C GLU A 135 14.64 -14.21 1.63
N GLY A 136 13.37 -14.22 1.34
CA GLY A 136 12.32 -14.56 2.29
C GLY A 136 11.15 -15.24 1.60
N TYR A 137 10.16 -15.59 2.38
CA TYR A 137 8.95 -16.21 1.87
C TYR A 137 7.72 -15.49 2.41
N LEU A 138 6.72 -15.31 1.55
CA LEU A 138 5.40 -14.86 1.96
C LEU A 138 4.49 -16.06 2.19
N SER A 139 3.78 -16.02 3.31
CA SER A 139 2.61 -16.82 3.56
C SER A 139 1.39 -15.95 3.27
N ALA A 140 0.58 -16.36 2.31
CA ALA A 140 -0.69 -15.73 1.98
C ALA A 140 -1.78 -16.79 2.01
N SER A 141 -2.97 -16.45 2.49
CA SER A 141 -4.10 -17.35 2.40
C SER A 141 -4.48 -17.56 0.95
N GLU A 142 -4.71 -18.82 0.57
CA GLU A 142 -5.24 -19.14 -0.75
C GLU A 142 -6.77 -19.15 -0.70
N ARG A 143 -7.39 -18.43 -1.62
CA ARG A 143 -8.84 -18.40 -1.74
C ARG A 143 -9.26 -18.36 -3.22
N PHE A 144 -10.19 -19.20 -3.60
CA PHE A 144 -10.66 -19.30 -4.98
C PHE A 144 -9.54 -19.59 -6.01
N GLY A 145 -8.52 -20.34 -5.62
CA GLY A 145 -7.38 -20.66 -6.48
C GLY A 145 -6.41 -19.50 -6.69
N GLU A 146 -6.46 -18.47 -5.86
CA GLU A 146 -5.54 -17.32 -5.89
C GLU A 146 -5.02 -17.01 -4.50
N TYR A 147 -3.74 -16.69 -4.39
CA TYR A 147 -3.15 -16.17 -3.17
C TYR A 147 -3.64 -14.74 -2.92
N GLN A 148 -4.09 -14.48 -1.70
CA GLN A 148 -4.59 -13.17 -1.33
C GLN A 148 -3.41 -12.20 -1.08
N SER A 149 -3.40 -11.06 -1.75
CA SER A 149 -2.35 -10.05 -1.58
C SER A 149 -2.51 -9.27 -0.28
N GLY A 150 -3.75 -8.97 0.11
CA GLY A 150 -4.03 -8.38 1.42
C GLY A 150 -3.81 -9.40 2.54
N GLY A 151 -3.04 -9.01 3.55
CA GLY A 151 -2.68 -9.87 4.67
C GLY A 151 -1.60 -10.91 4.37
N ALA A 152 -0.85 -10.78 3.27
CA ALA A 152 0.31 -11.61 3.00
C ALA A 152 1.47 -11.23 3.94
N LYS A 153 1.98 -12.19 4.71
CA LYS A 153 2.99 -11.95 5.77
C LYS A 153 4.26 -12.73 5.49
N LEU A 154 5.40 -12.19 5.93
CA LEU A 154 6.64 -12.96 5.96
C LEU A 154 6.50 -14.16 6.90
N SER A 155 6.92 -15.33 6.43
CA SER A 155 6.85 -16.58 7.18
C SER A 155 7.93 -17.54 6.71
N SER A 156 8.54 -18.29 7.65
CA SER A 156 9.45 -19.39 7.30
C SER A 156 8.77 -20.49 6.47
N ASP A 157 7.47 -20.66 6.64
CA ASP A 157 6.65 -21.69 5.98
C ASP A 157 5.91 -21.14 4.73
N GLY A 158 6.25 -19.92 4.33
CA GLY A 158 5.67 -19.27 3.15
C GLY A 158 6.04 -20.02 1.87
N LYS A 159 5.11 -20.04 0.92
CA LYS A 159 5.30 -20.70 -0.37
C LYS A 159 5.81 -19.77 -1.47
N MET A 160 5.63 -18.46 -1.31
CA MET A 160 6.02 -17.48 -2.31
C MET A 160 7.37 -16.87 -1.95
N LYS A 161 8.40 -17.21 -2.72
CA LYS A 161 9.75 -16.64 -2.55
C LYS A 161 9.78 -15.18 -2.96
N ILE A 162 10.39 -14.33 -2.13
CA ILE A 162 10.55 -12.90 -2.37
C ILE A 162 11.97 -12.43 -2.09
N LYS A 163 12.32 -11.25 -2.62
CA LYS A 163 13.56 -10.55 -2.27
C LYS A 163 13.25 -9.46 -1.25
N GLN A 164 13.98 -9.47 -0.14
CA GLN A 164 14.02 -8.38 0.82
C GLN A 164 15.26 -7.54 0.58
N VAL A 165 15.13 -6.23 0.67
CA VAL A 165 16.24 -5.30 0.50
C VAL A 165 16.20 -4.23 1.58
N CYS A 166 17.38 -3.85 2.07
CA CYS A 166 17.50 -2.67 2.91
C CYS A 166 17.10 -1.43 2.10
N GLY A 167 16.13 -0.66 2.57
CA GLY A 167 15.58 0.48 1.86
C GLY A 167 16.67 1.52 1.51
N ASP A 168 17.62 1.76 2.41
CA ASP A 168 18.77 2.64 2.20
C ASP A 168 19.70 2.18 1.06
N ASN A 169 19.60 0.92 0.59
CA ASN A 169 20.40 0.45 -0.55
C ASN A 169 19.78 0.88 -1.89
N VAL A 170 18.49 1.09 -1.95
CA VAL A 170 17.74 1.41 -3.17
C VAL A 170 17.32 2.88 -3.25
N LEU A 171 17.00 3.50 -2.13
CA LEU A 171 16.55 4.88 -2.03
C LEU A 171 17.69 5.79 -1.61
N LYS A 172 18.11 6.70 -2.50
CA LYS A 172 19.31 7.54 -2.32
C LYS A 172 18.99 9.04 -2.25
N ASP A 173 17.74 9.36 -1.99
CA ASP A 173 17.29 10.76 -1.89
C ASP A 173 17.97 11.48 -0.73
N VAL A 174 18.36 12.73 -0.96
CA VAL A 174 18.96 13.62 0.06
C VAL A 174 18.41 15.03 -0.09
N ASN A 175 18.24 15.73 1.05
CA ASN A 175 17.78 17.11 1.12
C ASN A 175 16.43 17.35 0.41
N LYS A 176 15.54 16.37 0.48
CA LYS A 176 14.18 16.45 -0.11
C LYS A 176 13.10 16.47 0.96
N ILE A 177 11.89 16.85 0.55
CA ILE A 177 10.68 16.57 1.30
C ILE A 177 10.03 15.37 0.60
N ILE A 178 9.82 14.28 1.34
CA ILE A 178 9.34 13.00 0.82
C ILE A 178 8.07 12.60 1.57
N ALA A 179 7.06 12.17 0.85
CA ALA A 179 5.94 11.44 1.43
C ALA A 179 6.20 9.94 1.33
N ILE A 180 5.97 9.21 2.41
CA ILE A 180 6.13 7.76 2.46
C ILE A 180 4.83 7.15 3.00
N LYS A 181 4.31 6.12 2.33
CA LYS A 181 3.32 5.19 2.90
C LYS A 181 4.02 3.89 3.24
N VAL A 182 3.74 3.35 4.43
CA VAL A 182 4.21 2.03 4.85
C VAL A 182 3.02 1.22 5.35
N ASP A 183 2.74 0.12 4.65
CA ASP A 183 1.65 -0.80 4.95
C ASP A 183 2.12 -2.20 4.52
N VAL A 184 2.70 -2.94 5.45
CA VAL A 184 3.44 -4.19 5.18
C VAL A 184 3.09 -5.32 6.16
N GLU A 185 1.87 -5.24 6.71
CA GLU A 185 1.25 -6.31 7.48
C GLU A 185 2.06 -6.77 8.71
N GLY A 186 2.55 -5.78 9.49
CA GLY A 186 3.22 -6.00 10.78
C GLY A 186 4.75 -5.97 10.73
N LEU A 187 5.35 -5.53 9.61
CA LEU A 187 6.80 -5.42 9.45
C LEU A 187 7.29 -3.96 9.33
N GLU A 188 6.44 -3.01 9.68
CA GLU A 188 6.66 -1.57 9.51
C GLU A 188 7.95 -1.12 10.19
N LEU A 189 8.23 -1.62 11.40
CA LEU A 189 9.46 -1.29 12.12
C LEU A 189 10.73 -1.79 11.39
N LEU A 190 10.67 -2.94 10.70
CA LEU A 190 11.80 -3.41 9.91
C LEU A 190 12.03 -2.52 8.68
N VAL A 191 10.95 -2.09 8.04
CA VAL A 191 11.04 -1.11 6.93
C VAL A 191 11.67 0.19 7.41
N LEU A 192 11.19 0.76 8.53
CA LEU A 192 11.74 2.00 9.10
C LEU A 192 13.23 1.86 9.45
N ARG A 193 13.63 0.75 10.04
CA ARG A 193 15.05 0.46 10.33
C ARG A 193 15.91 0.37 9.07
N GLY A 194 15.34 -0.09 7.97
CA GLY A 194 16.01 -0.11 6.67
C GLY A 194 16.06 1.24 5.95
N LEU A 195 15.38 2.26 6.47
CA LEU A 195 15.30 3.62 5.91
C LEU A 195 15.99 4.68 6.79
N VAL A 196 16.81 4.29 7.75
CA VAL A 196 17.41 5.23 8.72
C VAL A 196 18.21 6.33 8.04
N ASN A 197 19.01 6.02 7.02
CA ASN A 197 19.79 7.03 6.30
C ASN A 197 18.90 7.95 5.46
N LEU A 198 17.86 7.40 4.81
CA LEU A 198 16.88 8.19 4.09
C LEU A 198 16.17 9.17 5.04
N ILE A 199 15.72 8.68 6.21
CA ILE A 199 15.05 9.47 7.24
C ILE A 199 15.93 10.60 7.74
N LYS A 200 17.20 10.31 8.09
CA LYS A 200 18.15 11.30 8.63
C LYS A 200 18.52 12.40 7.63
N LYS A 201 18.46 12.10 6.33
CA LYS A 201 18.91 13.03 5.26
C LYS A 201 17.77 13.81 4.63
N ASN A 202 16.53 13.56 5.02
CA ASN A 202 15.36 14.15 4.36
C ASN A 202 14.30 14.59 5.38
N ARG A 203 13.37 15.43 4.91
CA ARG A 203 12.14 15.79 5.62
C ARG A 203 11.06 14.83 5.18
N ILE A 204 10.47 14.09 6.10
CA ILE A 204 9.55 12.99 5.80
C ILE A 204 8.15 13.32 6.33
N PHE A 205 7.16 13.20 5.45
CA PHE A 205 5.75 13.04 5.80
C PHE A 205 5.39 11.55 5.67
N LEU A 206 5.06 10.90 6.77
CA LEU A 206 4.87 9.45 6.85
C LEU A 206 3.39 9.13 7.13
N GLN A 207 2.78 8.29 6.28
CA GLN A 207 1.61 7.50 6.60
C GLN A 207 2.07 6.09 6.90
N ILE A 208 1.64 5.52 8.02
CA ILE A 208 2.05 4.18 8.43
C ILE A 208 0.88 3.45 9.09
N GLU A 209 0.59 2.23 8.61
CA GLU A 209 -0.35 1.34 9.25
C GLU A 209 0.36 0.58 10.38
N ILE A 210 -0.17 0.61 11.61
CA ILE A 210 0.47 -0.04 12.76
C ILE A 210 -0.56 -0.89 13.51
N PHE A 211 -0.21 -2.14 13.75
CA PHE A 211 -0.96 -3.03 14.65
C PHE A 211 -0.82 -2.57 16.10
N ASP A 212 -1.89 -2.60 16.89
CA ASP A 212 -1.89 -2.14 18.27
C ASP A 212 -0.76 -2.74 19.13
N GLN A 213 -0.41 -4.00 18.89
CA GLN A 213 0.69 -4.70 19.59
C GLN A 213 2.09 -4.17 19.26
N GLU A 214 2.29 -3.57 18.07
CA GLU A 214 3.57 -3.03 17.63
C GLU A 214 3.67 -1.50 17.83
N PHE A 215 2.58 -0.87 18.27
CA PHE A 215 2.48 0.59 18.37
C PHE A 215 3.59 1.20 19.24
N VAL A 216 3.82 0.64 20.45
CA VAL A 216 4.81 1.20 21.39
C VAL A 216 6.21 1.18 20.78
N LYS A 217 6.63 0.05 20.20
CA LYS A 217 7.98 -0.10 19.62
C LYS A 217 8.18 0.81 18.42
N THR A 218 7.16 0.88 17.54
CA THR A 218 7.22 1.69 16.32
C THR A 218 7.21 3.17 16.64
N SER A 219 6.36 3.61 17.59
CA SER A 219 6.31 5.01 18.05
C SER A 219 7.62 5.44 18.70
N SER A 220 8.20 4.61 19.60
CA SER A 220 9.50 4.93 20.20
C SER A 220 10.59 5.10 19.15
N PHE A 221 10.65 4.23 18.15
CA PHE A 221 11.60 4.38 17.04
C PHE A 221 11.38 5.69 16.26
N LEU A 222 10.13 6.06 16.00
CA LEU A 222 9.82 7.30 15.29
C LEU A 222 10.20 8.54 16.11
N GLU A 223 9.93 8.54 17.41
CA GLU A 223 10.31 9.62 18.34
C GLU A 223 11.85 9.79 18.41
N GLU A 224 12.62 8.69 18.49
CA GLU A 224 14.09 8.70 18.44
C GLU A 224 14.64 9.32 17.13
N HIS A 225 13.84 9.30 16.06
CA HIS A 225 14.19 9.89 14.77
C HIS A 225 13.48 11.24 14.50
N ASN A 226 13.07 11.93 15.59
CA ASN A 226 12.45 13.25 15.58
C ASN A 226 11.08 13.32 14.86
N PHE A 227 10.39 12.21 14.68
CA PHE A 227 9.04 12.25 14.18
C PHE A 227 8.05 12.70 15.27
N LYS A 228 7.08 13.49 14.85
CA LYS A 228 5.93 13.90 15.66
C LYS A 228 4.66 13.33 15.06
N LEU A 229 3.81 12.77 15.89
CA LEU A 229 2.48 12.34 15.50
C LEU A 229 1.63 13.56 15.15
N ILE A 230 1.05 13.58 13.94
CA ILE A 230 0.18 14.66 13.46
C ILE A 230 -1.28 14.24 13.58
N GLU A 231 -1.59 13.03 13.13
CA GLU A 231 -2.95 12.52 13.11
C GLU A 231 -2.97 11.05 13.51
N LYS A 232 -3.86 10.71 14.41
CA LYS A 232 -4.09 9.34 14.85
C LYS A 232 -5.28 8.77 14.10
N GLY A 233 -5.05 7.66 13.41
CA GLY A 233 -5.99 6.94 12.58
C GLY A 233 -7.42 6.83 13.07
N THR A 234 -8.20 7.84 12.73
CA THR A 234 -9.66 7.76 12.80
C THR A 234 -10.24 6.99 11.61
N PHE A 235 -9.38 6.47 10.73
CA PHE A 235 -9.74 5.98 9.40
C PHE A 235 -9.83 4.46 9.27
N THR A 236 -9.69 3.72 10.37
CA THR A 236 -9.53 2.26 10.32
C THR A 236 -10.81 1.51 9.97
N HIS A 237 -10.64 0.43 9.21
CA HIS A 237 -11.66 -0.59 8.99
C HIS A 237 -11.60 -1.75 10.01
N GLN A 238 -10.54 -1.81 10.83
CA GLN A 238 -10.29 -2.86 11.82
C GLN A 238 -10.01 -2.25 13.19
N GLU A 239 -10.48 -2.90 14.24
CA GLU A 239 -10.31 -2.40 15.65
C GLU A 239 -8.85 -2.44 16.11
N THR A 240 -8.04 -3.35 15.57
CA THR A 240 -6.67 -3.66 16.03
C THR A 240 -5.56 -3.09 15.15
N VAL A 241 -5.90 -2.42 14.06
CA VAL A 241 -4.95 -1.86 13.09
C VAL A 241 -5.35 -0.44 12.76
N LYS A 242 -4.41 0.49 12.76
CA LYS A 242 -4.69 1.92 12.54
C LYS A 242 -3.64 2.60 11.69
N ASP A 243 -4.10 3.49 10.80
CA ASP A 243 -3.24 4.44 10.13
C ASP A 243 -2.81 5.57 11.06
N TYR A 244 -1.55 5.91 11.03
CA TYR A 244 -0.97 7.04 11.73
C TYR A 244 -0.22 7.94 10.74
N PHE A 245 -0.24 9.23 11.02
CA PHE A 245 0.50 10.21 10.23
C PHE A 245 1.52 10.93 11.10
N TYR A 246 2.75 10.93 10.64
CA TYR A 246 3.89 11.53 11.33
C TYR A 246 4.66 12.47 10.42
N THR A 247 5.43 13.40 11.03
CA THR A 247 6.43 14.19 10.30
C THR A 247 7.66 14.42 11.16
N ASN A 248 8.85 14.54 10.54
CA ASN A 248 10.09 14.90 11.21
C ASN A 248 10.51 16.36 10.93
N PHE A 249 9.52 17.22 10.53
CA PHE A 249 9.76 18.64 10.24
C PHE A 249 8.58 19.53 10.62
#